data_14991c370738d81924ead6c388f6d0f9
#
_entry.id   14991c370738d81924ead6c388f6d0f9
#
_cell.length_a   1.000
_cell.length_b   1.000
_cell.length_c   1.000
_cell.angle_alpha   90.00
_cell.angle_beta   90.00
_cell.angle_gamma   90.00
#
_symmetry.space_group_name_H-M   'P 1'
#
loop_
_entity.id
_entity.type
_entity.pdbx_description
1 polymer ?
#
loop_
_entity_poly.entity_id
_entity_poly.type
_entity_poly.pdbx_seq_one_letter_code
_entity_poly.pdbx_strand_id
1 'polypeptide(L)'
;MYDVAIIGAGVTGCAIARELAKYRLSTCVIEREEDVCCGTSKANSAIIHAGYDAHPGSLKARLNVEGNRLMDGLAQDLDIPFRRNGSLVVMTRDNDPDVLHRLYEQGQANGVPGLRILDQEEARQMEPNLSEDVIAALYAPTGGIICPFELTMGLAENASANGVDFFFNAPVASVEKVSFPSPSQSSQNENHIAAPFFLIKGKAPSLRFEPSGSENSNNSQASSDPDLRLDPDGSFSIHARLLVNAAGLYADLINNQLSARRLHIVPRRGQYQLLDKSAGGHVDKTIFQAPSKMGKGVLVAPTVHGNLLVGPTAEDIDNKEGVNTTEEGLSYLAKTASRSVAEIPLREVITSFAGLRAHEDGGDFVLGPCEDVPGLYNAAGIESPGLSSAPAIGRMIADQITEACKAQIKSDFRPVRRRVTDMGQMDLTGRNMKIAKNPAYGRIICRCESVSEGQILEAIHRPLGARSLDAVKRRTRAGMGRCQAGFCSPKVMEILERELALAPDRVTKHGPGSEIVCGENKKI
;
A
#
# COMPACT_ATOMS: atom_id res chain seq x y z
N MET A 1 -27.15 -5.73 4.95
CA MET A 1 -26.22 -6.68 4.27
C MET A 1 -25.53 -5.94 3.16
N TYR A 2 -24.19 -5.85 3.20
CA TYR A 2 -23.42 -5.21 2.14
C TYR A 2 -23.55 -5.94 0.80
N ASP A 3 -23.48 -5.19 -0.30
CA ASP A 3 -23.38 -5.81 -1.62
C ASP A 3 -21.99 -6.43 -1.82
N VAL A 4 -20.93 -5.73 -1.34
CA VAL A 4 -19.54 -6.20 -1.45
C VAL A 4 -18.78 -5.97 -0.15
N ALA A 5 -18.12 -7.00 0.38
CA ALA A 5 -17.12 -6.88 1.43
C ALA A 5 -15.72 -7.16 0.86
N ILE A 6 -14.75 -6.32 1.23
CA ILE A 6 -13.34 -6.44 0.83
C ILE A 6 -12.52 -6.74 2.08
N ILE A 7 -11.81 -7.86 2.11
CA ILE A 7 -10.88 -8.19 3.20
C ILE A 7 -9.50 -7.68 2.86
N GLY A 8 -9.01 -6.71 3.63
CA GLY A 8 -7.68 -6.10 3.52
C GLY A 8 -7.69 -4.68 2.94
N ALA A 9 -7.12 -3.72 3.71
CA ALA A 9 -6.94 -2.32 3.32
C ALA A 9 -5.49 -2.00 2.88
N GLY A 10 -4.84 -2.94 2.18
CA GLY A 10 -3.65 -2.70 1.40
C GLY A 10 -3.96 -1.92 0.12
N VAL A 11 -2.93 -1.56 -0.67
CA VAL A 11 -3.08 -0.79 -1.90
C VAL A 11 -4.08 -1.42 -2.88
N THR A 12 -4.11 -2.75 -2.98
CA THR A 12 -5.02 -3.47 -3.87
C THR A 12 -6.47 -3.39 -3.40
N GLY A 13 -6.75 -3.69 -2.12
CA GLY A 13 -8.10 -3.59 -1.57
C GLY A 13 -8.65 -2.16 -1.63
N CYS A 14 -7.82 -1.15 -1.35
CA CYS A 14 -8.19 0.26 -1.47
C CYS A 14 -8.42 0.69 -2.93
N ALA A 15 -7.66 0.13 -3.90
CA ALA A 15 -7.90 0.40 -5.32
C ALA A 15 -9.24 -0.19 -5.78
N ILE A 16 -9.56 -1.43 -5.38
CA ILE A 16 -10.85 -2.06 -5.66
C ILE A 16 -11.99 -1.26 -5.02
N ALA A 17 -11.84 -0.88 -3.74
CA ALA A 17 -12.83 -0.08 -3.01
C ALA A 17 -13.14 1.25 -3.73
N ARG A 18 -12.10 1.99 -4.19
CA ARG A 18 -12.28 3.23 -4.93
C ARG A 18 -13.00 3.02 -6.26
N GLU A 19 -12.66 1.97 -7.00
CA GLU A 19 -13.33 1.69 -8.28
C GLU A 19 -14.80 1.30 -8.07
N LEU A 20 -15.13 0.48 -7.06
CA LEU A 20 -16.50 0.13 -6.69
C LEU A 20 -17.30 1.33 -6.18
N ALA A 21 -16.63 2.28 -5.51
CA ALA A 21 -17.27 3.52 -5.02
C ALA A 21 -17.90 4.38 -6.12
N LYS A 22 -17.55 4.16 -7.39
CA LYS A 22 -18.18 4.80 -8.56
C LYS A 22 -19.61 4.31 -8.84
N TYR A 23 -20.01 3.22 -8.20
CA TYR A 23 -21.28 2.54 -8.47
C TYR A 23 -22.22 2.54 -7.25
N ARG A 24 -23.50 2.36 -7.49
CA ARG A 24 -24.54 2.25 -6.45
C ARG A 24 -24.49 0.86 -5.81
N LEU A 25 -23.46 0.59 -5.06
CA LEU A 25 -23.22 -0.61 -4.28
C LEU A 25 -22.88 -0.22 -2.85
N SER A 26 -23.49 -0.87 -1.87
CA SER A 26 -23.04 -0.80 -0.49
C SER A 26 -21.76 -1.64 -0.34
N THR A 27 -20.66 -0.99 -0.01
CA THR A 27 -19.34 -1.63 0.03
C THR A 27 -18.66 -1.35 1.36
N CYS A 28 -18.04 -2.38 1.95
CA CYS A 28 -17.19 -2.20 3.12
C CYS A 28 -15.80 -2.82 2.92
N VAL A 29 -14.83 -2.28 3.66
CA VAL A 29 -13.46 -2.80 3.77
C VAL A 29 -13.22 -3.22 5.21
N ILE A 30 -12.70 -4.45 5.40
CA ILE A 30 -12.42 -5.04 6.70
C ILE A 30 -10.91 -5.22 6.82
N GLU A 31 -10.28 -4.49 7.77
CA GLU A 31 -8.84 -4.49 7.98
C GLU A 31 -8.50 -4.96 9.40
N ARG A 32 -7.56 -5.89 9.52
CA ARG A 32 -7.11 -6.40 10.83
C ARG A 32 -6.33 -5.39 11.64
N GLU A 33 -5.65 -4.48 10.96
CA GLU A 33 -4.81 -3.46 11.58
C GLU A 33 -5.60 -2.20 11.94
N GLU A 34 -4.96 -1.28 12.65
CA GLU A 34 -5.57 -0.01 13.09
C GLU A 34 -5.84 0.99 11.97
N ASP A 35 -5.21 0.81 10.81
CA ASP A 35 -5.17 1.79 9.73
C ASP A 35 -4.95 1.10 8.38
N VAL A 36 -5.18 1.82 7.31
CA VAL A 36 -4.81 1.39 5.96
C VAL A 36 -3.29 1.35 5.79
N CYS A 37 -2.82 0.60 4.80
CA CYS A 37 -1.38 0.57 4.45
C CYS A 37 -0.49 0.03 5.59
N CYS A 38 -0.94 -0.94 6.36
CA CYS A 38 -0.18 -1.51 7.47
C CYS A 38 0.62 -2.77 7.12
N GLY A 39 0.29 -3.46 6.02
CA GLY A 39 0.99 -4.66 5.52
C GLY A 39 2.12 -4.34 4.52
N THR A 40 2.25 -5.16 3.48
CA THR A 40 3.24 -5.05 2.39
C THR A 40 3.25 -3.67 1.72
N SER A 41 2.11 -3.01 1.66
CA SER A 41 1.96 -1.69 1.03
C SER A 41 2.80 -0.59 1.68
N LYS A 42 3.15 -0.70 2.97
CA LYS A 42 4.04 0.26 3.67
C LYS A 42 5.52 -0.02 3.51
N ALA A 43 5.90 -1.24 3.07
CA ALA A 43 7.29 -1.71 3.09
C ALA A 43 7.67 -2.35 1.74
N ASN A 44 7.93 -1.51 0.75
CA ASN A 44 8.30 -1.88 -0.62
C ASN A 44 9.26 -0.84 -1.21
N SER A 45 9.66 -1.05 -2.48
CA SER A 45 10.60 -0.17 -3.18
C SER A 45 10.01 1.16 -3.66
N ALA A 46 8.72 1.40 -3.52
CA ALA A 46 8.04 2.64 -3.95
C ALA A 46 8.15 2.93 -5.46
N ILE A 47 8.29 1.90 -6.29
CA ILE A 47 8.55 2.00 -7.72
C ILE A 47 7.29 1.72 -8.53
N ILE A 48 7.07 2.54 -9.55
CA ILE A 48 6.14 2.29 -10.64
C ILE A 48 6.93 1.70 -11.79
N HIS A 49 6.86 0.37 -11.91
CA HIS A 49 7.58 -0.40 -12.93
C HIS A 49 7.05 -0.09 -14.33
N ALA A 50 7.95 -0.03 -15.32
CA ALA A 50 7.59 0.21 -16.72
C ALA A 50 6.83 -0.97 -17.37
N GLY A 51 7.17 -2.23 -17.00
CA GLY A 51 6.48 -3.41 -17.52
C GLY A 51 7.32 -4.36 -18.35
N TYR A 52 8.61 -4.13 -18.48
CA TYR A 52 9.53 -4.96 -19.31
C TYR A 52 9.88 -6.32 -18.67
N ASP A 53 9.70 -6.49 -17.36
CA ASP A 53 10.24 -7.60 -16.58
C ASP A 53 9.29 -8.82 -16.48
N ALA A 54 7.99 -8.62 -16.65
CA ALA A 54 7.00 -9.68 -16.54
C ALA A 54 6.86 -10.46 -17.86
N HIS A 55 6.63 -11.77 -17.75
CA HIS A 55 6.49 -12.65 -18.89
C HIS A 55 5.30 -12.22 -19.79
N PRO A 56 5.50 -12.06 -21.11
CA PRO A 56 4.42 -11.69 -22.02
C PRO A 56 3.21 -12.63 -21.92
N GLY A 57 2.01 -12.05 -21.92
CA GLY A 57 0.75 -12.78 -21.78
C GLY A 57 0.30 -13.04 -20.35
N SER A 58 1.16 -12.83 -19.33
CA SER A 58 0.79 -12.94 -17.91
C SER A 58 -0.10 -11.76 -17.45
N LEU A 59 -0.84 -11.98 -16.35
CA LEU A 59 -1.57 -10.90 -15.68
C LEU A 59 -0.62 -9.82 -15.15
N LYS A 60 0.54 -10.22 -14.63
CA LYS A 60 1.61 -9.29 -14.21
C LYS A 60 2.02 -8.34 -15.32
N ALA A 61 2.26 -8.84 -16.54
CA ALA A 61 2.67 -8.02 -17.68
C ALA A 61 1.58 -7.04 -18.09
N ARG A 62 0.38 -7.54 -18.33
CA ARG A 62 -0.76 -6.73 -18.77
C ARG A 62 -1.12 -5.63 -17.77
N LEU A 63 -1.33 -6.02 -16.51
CA LEU A 63 -1.82 -5.09 -15.48
C LEU A 63 -0.74 -4.13 -14.99
N ASN A 64 0.55 -4.49 -15.12
CA ASN A 64 1.62 -3.54 -14.85
C ASN A 64 1.66 -2.40 -15.87
N VAL A 65 1.63 -2.71 -17.16
CA VAL A 65 1.63 -1.69 -18.21
C VAL A 65 0.37 -0.82 -18.15
N GLU A 66 -0.80 -1.43 -17.93
CA GLU A 66 -2.05 -0.69 -17.78
C GLU A 66 -2.03 0.19 -16.53
N GLY A 67 -1.64 -0.33 -15.36
CA GLY A 67 -1.55 0.41 -14.12
C GLY A 67 -0.51 1.54 -14.16
N ASN A 68 0.63 1.29 -14.81
CA ASN A 68 1.62 2.32 -15.09
C ASN A 68 1.01 3.50 -15.88
N ARG A 69 0.24 3.21 -16.94
CA ARG A 69 -0.43 4.24 -17.76
C ARG A 69 -1.47 5.03 -16.97
N LEU A 70 -2.17 4.40 -16.03
CA LEU A 70 -3.19 5.05 -15.21
C LEU A 70 -2.60 5.96 -14.11
N MET A 71 -1.31 5.79 -13.79
CA MET A 71 -0.73 6.38 -12.57
C MET A 71 -0.66 7.89 -12.58
N ASP A 72 -0.38 8.55 -13.73
CA ASP A 72 -0.30 10.02 -13.80
C ASP A 72 -1.62 10.68 -13.44
N GLY A 73 -2.72 10.24 -14.07
CA GLY A 73 -4.06 10.76 -13.80
C GLY A 73 -4.49 10.48 -12.35
N LEU A 74 -4.21 9.27 -11.86
CA LEU A 74 -4.54 8.88 -10.49
C LEU A 74 -3.76 9.71 -9.46
N ALA A 75 -2.47 9.94 -9.68
CA ALA A 75 -1.63 10.75 -8.80
C ALA A 75 -2.09 12.22 -8.78
N GLN A 76 -2.54 12.75 -9.92
CA GLN A 76 -3.11 14.08 -10.01
C GLN A 76 -4.45 14.19 -9.27
N ASP A 77 -5.38 13.27 -9.52
CA ASP A 77 -6.71 13.26 -8.90
C ASP A 77 -6.62 13.15 -7.36
N LEU A 78 -5.73 12.29 -6.88
CA LEU A 78 -5.58 12.00 -5.45
C LEU A 78 -4.48 12.81 -4.76
N ASP A 79 -3.84 13.75 -5.47
CA ASP A 79 -2.76 14.60 -4.94
C ASP A 79 -1.65 13.77 -4.27
N ILE A 80 -1.08 12.82 -5.03
CA ILE A 80 -0.07 11.88 -4.55
C ILE A 80 1.31 12.30 -5.05
N PRO A 81 2.34 12.37 -4.18
CA PRO A 81 3.72 12.57 -4.62
C PRO A 81 4.18 11.45 -5.56
N PHE A 82 4.39 11.80 -6.83
CA PHE A 82 4.77 10.91 -7.90
C PHE A 82 5.72 11.59 -8.87
N ARG A 83 6.72 10.88 -9.39
CA ARG A 83 7.67 11.38 -10.38
C ARG A 83 8.02 10.31 -11.41
N ARG A 84 7.94 10.65 -12.69
CA ARG A 84 8.49 9.87 -13.80
C ARG A 84 9.99 10.13 -13.89
N ASN A 85 10.80 9.37 -13.16
CA ASN A 85 12.26 9.52 -13.20
C ASN A 85 12.95 8.56 -14.18
N GLY A 86 12.21 7.60 -14.76
CA GLY A 86 12.75 6.55 -15.58
C GLY A 86 13.52 5.48 -14.78
N SER A 87 13.85 4.38 -15.44
CA SER A 87 14.68 3.33 -14.85
C SER A 87 15.74 2.84 -15.82
N LEU A 88 16.88 2.41 -15.26
CA LEU A 88 17.97 1.76 -15.96
C LEU A 88 18.13 0.34 -15.43
N VAL A 89 18.10 -0.66 -16.30
CA VAL A 89 18.56 -2.02 -15.96
C VAL A 89 19.99 -2.14 -16.42
N VAL A 90 20.92 -2.04 -15.48
CA VAL A 90 22.35 -2.03 -15.82
C VAL A 90 22.90 -3.46 -15.97
N MET A 91 23.76 -3.64 -16.96
CA MET A 91 24.48 -4.87 -17.26
C MET A 91 25.95 -4.69 -16.95
N THR A 92 26.53 -5.64 -16.23
CA THR A 92 27.98 -5.73 -15.97
C THR A 92 28.59 -6.85 -16.81
N ARG A 93 29.93 -6.93 -16.87
CA ARG A 93 30.66 -7.94 -17.66
C ARG A 93 30.35 -9.38 -17.27
N ASP A 94 29.88 -9.61 -16.05
CA ASP A 94 29.52 -10.95 -15.55
C ASP A 94 28.13 -11.41 -15.96
N ASN A 95 27.30 -10.52 -16.53
CA ASN A 95 25.96 -10.87 -16.99
C ASN A 95 26.01 -11.61 -18.32
N ASP A 96 24.93 -12.35 -18.61
CA ASP A 96 24.68 -12.91 -19.94
C ASP A 96 24.60 -11.75 -20.96
N PRO A 97 25.40 -11.77 -22.06
CA PRO A 97 25.42 -10.70 -23.05
C PRO A 97 24.06 -10.36 -23.65
N ASP A 98 23.17 -11.34 -23.77
CA ASP A 98 21.86 -11.18 -24.39
C ASP A 98 20.76 -10.74 -23.40
N VAL A 99 21.09 -10.54 -22.10
CA VAL A 99 20.09 -10.26 -21.07
C VAL A 99 19.29 -8.99 -21.36
N LEU A 100 19.94 -7.91 -21.82
CA LEU A 100 19.26 -6.66 -22.14
C LEU A 100 18.40 -6.77 -23.39
N HIS A 101 18.85 -7.53 -24.42
CA HIS A 101 18.05 -7.77 -25.62
C HIS A 101 16.79 -8.56 -25.30
N ARG A 102 16.90 -9.62 -24.50
CA ARG A 102 15.72 -10.38 -24.05
C ARG A 102 14.73 -9.51 -23.28
N LEU A 103 15.20 -8.67 -22.34
CA LEU A 103 14.33 -7.74 -21.61
C LEU A 103 13.71 -6.68 -22.51
N TYR A 104 14.45 -6.20 -23.52
CA TYR A 104 13.96 -5.25 -24.51
C TYR A 104 12.82 -5.88 -25.35
N GLU A 105 13.05 -7.05 -25.92
CA GLU A 105 12.04 -7.77 -26.72
C GLU A 105 10.80 -8.10 -25.90
N GLN A 106 10.99 -8.56 -24.65
CA GLN A 106 9.92 -8.84 -23.72
C GLN A 106 9.11 -7.56 -23.40
N GLY A 107 9.79 -6.45 -23.15
CA GLY A 107 9.15 -5.18 -22.91
C GLY A 107 8.39 -4.64 -24.12
N GLN A 108 8.92 -4.85 -25.33
CA GLN A 108 8.22 -4.54 -26.59
C GLN A 108 6.95 -5.39 -26.74
N ALA A 109 7.04 -6.70 -26.48
CA ALA A 109 5.90 -7.61 -26.54
C ALA A 109 4.82 -7.24 -25.49
N ASN A 110 5.22 -6.69 -24.33
CA ASN A 110 4.31 -6.18 -23.30
C ASN A 110 3.74 -4.79 -23.63
N GLY A 111 4.21 -4.12 -24.68
CA GLY A 111 3.75 -2.80 -25.09
C GLY A 111 4.34 -1.64 -24.26
N VAL A 112 5.53 -1.80 -23.69
CA VAL A 112 6.24 -0.74 -22.95
C VAL A 112 6.80 0.28 -23.93
N PRO A 113 6.38 1.57 -23.88
CA PRO A 113 6.84 2.55 -24.85
C PRO A 113 8.24 3.09 -24.52
N GLY A 114 8.99 3.43 -25.57
CA GLY A 114 10.23 4.21 -25.47
C GLY A 114 11.43 3.48 -24.87
N LEU A 115 11.41 2.13 -24.83
CA LEU A 115 12.57 1.34 -24.41
C LEU A 115 13.77 1.56 -25.34
N ARG A 116 14.96 1.69 -24.76
CA ARG A 116 16.22 1.82 -25.49
C ARG A 116 17.33 1.05 -24.77
N ILE A 117 18.15 0.35 -25.55
CA ILE A 117 19.42 -0.18 -25.03
C ILE A 117 20.45 0.93 -25.22
N LEU A 118 21.14 1.27 -24.15
CA LEU A 118 22.20 2.28 -24.08
C LEU A 118 23.55 1.58 -23.98
N ASP A 119 24.54 2.13 -24.65
CA ASP A 119 25.92 1.74 -24.40
C ASP A 119 26.46 2.34 -23.07
N GLN A 120 27.71 2.05 -22.74
CA GLN A 120 28.34 2.48 -21.50
C GLN A 120 28.38 4.02 -21.39
N GLU A 121 28.71 4.72 -22.49
CA GLU A 121 28.85 6.16 -22.51
C GLU A 121 27.49 6.85 -22.34
N GLU A 122 26.48 6.44 -23.12
CA GLU A 122 25.11 6.95 -23.01
C GLU A 122 24.53 6.71 -21.60
N ALA A 123 24.76 5.52 -21.02
CA ALA A 123 24.28 5.19 -19.68
C ALA A 123 24.92 6.09 -18.62
N ARG A 124 26.24 6.38 -18.71
CA ARG A 124 26.96 7.27 -17.80
C ARG A 124 26.62 8.74 -17.99
N GLN A 125 26.33 9.18 -19.22
CA GLN A 125 25.82 10.54 -19.45
C GLN A 125 24.47 10.74 -18.76
N MET A 126 23.62 9.70 -18.75
CA MET A 126 22.32 9.74 -18.10
C MET A 126 22.41 9.62 -16.56
N GLU A 127 23.37 8.84 -16.06
CA GLU A 127 23.59 8.56 -14.63
C GLU A 127 25.10 8.48 -14.31
N PRO A 128 25.73 9.61 -13.96
CA PRO A 128 27.19 9.70 -13.82
C PRO A 128 27.80 8.81 -12.74
N ASN A 129 27.01 8.47 -11.70
CA ASN A 129 27.47 7.65 -10.57
C ASN A 129 27.32 6.13 -10.80
N LEU A 130 27.10 5.69 -12.04
CA LEU A 130 27.16 4.26 -12.36
C LEU A 130 28.59 3.72 -12.11
N SER A 131 28.66 2.50 -11.58
CA SER A 131 29.91 1.77 -11.40
C SER A 131 30.69 1.61 -12.69
N GLU A 132 32.02 1.54 -12.62
CA GLU A 132 32.89 1.27 -13.78
C GLU A 132 32.64 -0.11 -14.40
N ASP A 133 32.07 -1.04 -13.64
CA ASP A 133 31.72 -2.38 -14.13
C ASP A 133 30.51 -2.38 -15.06
N VAL A 134 29.70 -1.30 -15.09
CA VAL A 134 28.55 -1.17 -15.97
C VAL A 134 29.00 -0.94 -17.41
N ILE A 135 28.56 -1.82 -18.33
CA ILE A 135 28.96 -1.79 -19.75
C ILE A 135 27.81 -1.43 -20.68
N ALA A 136 26.57 -1.59 -20.26
CA ALA A 136 25.37 -1.23 -21.00
C ALA A 136 24.17 -1.11 -20.07
N ALA A 137 23.06 -0.52 -20.54
CA ALA A 137 21.81 -0.45 -19.79
C ALA A 137 20.57 -0.52 -20.68
N LEU A 138 19.47 -1.08 -20.19
CA LEU A 138 18.14 -0.90 -20.75
C LEU A 138 17.46 0.28 -20.07
N TYR A 139 17.18 1.32 -20.83
CA TYR A 139 16.45 2.50 -20.36
C TYR A 139 14.94 2.34 -20.60
N ALA A 140 14.15 2.55 -19.55
CA ALA A 140 12.70 2.55 -19.61
C ALA A 140 12.16 3.90 -19.09
N PRO A 141 11.76 4.84 -19.96
CA PRO A 141 11.37 6.21 -19.59
C PRO A 141 10.08 6.27 -18.77
N THR A 142 9.21 5.27 -18.92
CA THR A 142 7.93 5.21 -18.21
C THR A 142 8.03 4.69 -16.77
N GLY A 143 9.21 4.30 -16.32
CA GLY A 143 9.48 4.01 -14.92
C GLY A 143 9.26 5.24 -14.04
N GLY A 144 8.84 5.04 -12.81
CA GLY A 144 8.60 6.14 -11.87
C GLY A 144 8.76 5.74 -10.41
N ILE A 145 8.73 6.74 -9.54
CA ILE A 145 8.73 6.59 -8.08
C ILE A 145 7.52 7.29 -7.49
N ILE A 146 6.94 6.70 -6.43
CA ILE A 146 5.71 7.18 -5.80
C ILE A 146 5.80 7.07 -4.28
N CYS A 147 4.98 7.84 -3.54
CA CYS A 147 4.78 7.58 -2.13
C CYS A 147 3.73 6.46 -1.94
N PRO A 148 4.11 5.25 -1.50
CA PRO A 148 3.17 4.13 -1.37
C PRO A 148 2.15 4.35 -0.25
N PHE A 149 2.51 5.12 0.78
CA PHE A 149 1.59 5.51 1.85
C PHE A 149 0.48 6.40 1.30
N GLU A 150 0.86 7.49 0.62
CA GLU A 150 -0.10 8.45 0.04
C GLU A 150 -0.96 7.82 -1.06
N LEU A 151 -0.42 6.89 -1.83
CA LEU A 151 -1.21 6.14 -2.82
C LEU A 151 -2.31 5.34 -2.12
N THR A 152 -1.95 4.53 -1.12
CA THR A 152 -2.93 3.67 -0.42
C THR A 152 -3.95 4.50 0.35
N MET A 153 -3.50 5.51 1.10
CA MET A 153 -4.40 6.41 1.84
C MET A 153 -5.29 7.24 0.92
N GLY A 154 -4.73 7.74 -0.19
CA GLY A 154 -5.50 8.51 -1.17
C GLY A 154 -6.64 7.70 -1.79
N LEU A 155 -6.38 6.43 -2.12
CA LEU A 155 -7.39 5.50 -2.62
C LEU A 155 -8.46 5.23 -1.56
N ALA A 156 -8.07 4.96 -0.30
CA ALA A 156 -8.98 4.66 0.80
C ALA A 156 -9.85 5.88 1.18
N GLU A 157 -9.24 7.04 1.38
CA GLU A 157 -9.95 8.28 1.72
C GLU A 157 -10.93 8.68 0.62
N ASN A 158 -10.53 8.53 -0.66
CA ASN A 158 -11.44 8.79 -1.78
C ASN A 158 -12.58 7.79 -1.82
N ALA A 159 -12.33 6.49 -1.55
CA ALA A 159 -13.38 5.48 -1.45
C ALA A 159 -14.38 5.80 -0.31
N SER A 160 -13.88 6.15 0.88
CA SER A 160 -14.70 6.53 2.04
C SER A 160 -15.54 7.78 1.75
N ALA A 161 -14.96 8.82 1.13
CA ALA A 161 -15.68 10.03 0.73
C ALA A 161 -16.78 9.78 -0.32
N ASN A 162 -16.75 8.63 -0.99
CA ASN A 162 -17.70 8.20 -1.99
C ASN A 162 -18.58 7.02 -1.54
N GLY A 163 -18.68 6.74 -0.24
CA GLY A 163 -19.68 5.84 0.29
C GLY A 163 -19.19 4.43 0.63
N VAL A 164 -17.88 4.22 0.83
CA VAL A 164 -17.33 2.96 1.31
C VAL A 164 -17.05 3.03 2.80
N ASP A 165 -17.56 2.08 3.55
CA ASP A 165 -17.34 1.97 4.99
C ASP A 165 -16.05 1.20 5.31
N PHE A 166 -15.40 1.54 6.44
CA PHE A 166 -14.17 0.88 6.86
C PHE A 166 -14.27 0.35 8.28
N PHE A 167 -13.86 -0.90 8.47
CA PHE A 167 -13.73 -1.56 9.77
C PHE A 167 -12.25 -1.84 10.04
N PHE A 168 -11.70 -1.22 11.07
CA PHE A 168 -10.32 -1.40 11.52
C PHE A 168 -10.22 -2.19 12.81
N ASN A 169 -9.04 -2.71 13.13
CA ASN A 169 -8.82 -3.66 14.21
C ASN A 169 -9.80 -4.85 14.13
N ALA A 170 -10.14 -5.28 12.92
CA ALA A 170 -11.14 -6.28 12.63
C ALA A 170 -10.53 -7.53 11.97
N PRO A 171 -9.74 -8.32 12.70
CA PRO A 171 -9.15 -9.54 12.17
C PRO A 171 -10.24 -10.56 11.84
N VAL A 172 -10.33 -10.93 10.57
CA VAL A 172 -11.25 -11.97 10.10
C VAL A 172 -10.71 -13.34 10.48
N ALA A 173 -11.46 -14.07 11.29
CA ALA A 173 -11.12 -15.42 11.74
C ALA A 173 -11.74 -16.50 10.83
N SER A 174 -13.01 -16.30 10.43
CA SER A 174 -13.70 -17.25 9.56
C SER A 174 -14.60 -16.56 8.55
N VAL A 175 -14.77 -17.23 7.42
CA VAL A 175 -15.72 -16.87 6.37
C VAL A 175 -16.53 -18.09 6.00
N GLU A 176 -17.84 -17.97 6.02
CA GLU A 176 -18.77 -19.03 5.68
C GLU A 176 -19.69 -18.58 4.55
N LYS A 177 -19.99 -19.47 3.59
CA LYS A 177 -21.03 -19.24 2.61
C LYS A 177 -22.34 -19.78 3.14
N VAL A 178 -23.31 -18.91 3.32
CA VAL A 178 -24.60 -19.24 3.94
C VAL A 178 -25.71 -19.10 2.91
N SER A 179 -26.62 -20.06 2.85
CA SER A 179 -27.87 -19.97 2.10
C SER A 179 -29.00 -19.60 3.04
N PHE A 180 -29.88 -18.71 2.64
CA PHE A 180 -31.11 -18.48 3.42
C PHE A 180 -31.91 -19.76 3.50
N PRO A 181 -32.48 -20.12 4.67
CA PRO A 181 -33.48 -21.17 4.72
C PRO A 181 -34.64 -20.76 3.81
N SER A 182 -35.10 -21.69 2.94
CA SER A 182 -36.28 -21.47 2.15
C SER A 182 -37.45 -21.06 3.05
N PRO A 183 -38.24 -20.01 2.72
CA PRO A 183 -39.42 -19.70 3.50
C PRO A 183 -40.29 -20.95 3.56
N SER A 184 -40.72 -21.32 4.76
CA SER A 184 -41.62 -22.44 5.02
C SER A 184 -42.78 -22.39 4.05
N GLN A 185 -43.12 -23.52 3.42
CA GLN A 185 -44.13 -23.75 2.42
C GLN A 185 -45.48 -23.11 2.81
N SER A 186 -45.74 -21.86 2.45
CA SER A 186 -47.07 -21.24 2.56
C SER A 186 -47.33 -20.12 1.55
N SER A 187 -46.60 -20.07 0.44
CA SER A 187 -47.04 -19.30 -0.73
C SER A 187 -46.48 -19.93 -2.00
N GLN A 188 -47.38 -20.56 -2.76
CA GLN A 188 -47.11 -20.98 -4.14
C GLN A 188 -47.06 -19.71 -5.00
N ASN A 189 -45.87 -19.12 -5.14
CA ASN A 189 -45.51 -18.32 -6.33
C ASN A 189 -44.02 -17.98 -6.28
N GLU A 190 -43.34 -18.44 -7.32
CA GLU A 190 -42.05 -18.04 -7.85
C GLU A 190 -40.76 -18.38 -7.05
N ASN A 191 -39.90 -19.14 -7.72
CA ASN A 191 -38.54 -19.54 -7.45
C ASN A 191 -37.59 -18.38 -7.10
N HIS A 192 -37.74 -17.72 -5.96
CA HIS A 192 -36.69 -16.92 -5.36
C HIS A 192 -35.94 -17.77 -4.34
N ILE A 193 -35.02 -18.61 -4.81
CA ILE A 193 -33.91 -19.07 -3.98
C ILE A 193 -33.10 -17.79 -3.67
N ALA A 194 -33.18 -17.30 -2.43
CA ALA A 194 -32.40 -16.17 -2.01
C ALA A 194 -30.90 -16.50 -2.27
N ALA A 195 -30.23 -15.66 -3.04
CA ALA A 195 -28.85 -15.89 -3.43
C ALA A 195 -27.98 -16.11 -2.16
N PRO A 196 -27.05 -17.06 -2.16
CA PRO A 196 -26.17 -17.28 -1.04
C PRO A 196 -25.35 -16.02 -0.75
N PHE A 197 -25.03 -15.80 0.52
CA PHE A 197 -24.22 -14.68 0.99
C PHE A 197 -23.05 -15.17 1.83
N PHE A 198 -22.07 -14.30 2.11
CA PHE A 198 -20.94 -14.57 2.97
C PHE A 198 -21.20 -14.01 4.37
N LEU A 199 -20.96 -14.85 5.37
CA LEU A 199 -20.93 -14.48 6.78
C LEU A 199 -19.46 -14.40 7.21
N ILE A 200 -18.99 -13.20 7.50
CA ILE A 200 -17.62 -12.87 7.85
C ILE A 200 -17.58 -12.65 9.36
N LYS A 201 -16.76 -13.41 10.08
CA LYS A 201 -16.70 -13.39 11.55
C LYS A 201 -15.27 -13.14 12.02
N GLY A 202 -15.15 -12.48 13.16
CA GLY A 202 -13.90 -12.27 13.86
C GLY A 202 -14.10 -11.88 15.32
N LYS A 203 -13.00 -11.58 15.99
CA LYS A 203 -13.00 -11.07 17.37
C LYS A 203 -12.14 -9.82 17.44
N ALA A 204 -12.76 -8.71 17.83
CA ALA A 204 -12.15 -7.39 17.79
C ALA A 204 -12.60 -6.54 19.00
N PRO A 205 -11.99 -6.70 20.19
CA PRO A 205 -12.35 -5.94 21.39
C PRO A 205 -12.21 -4.41 21.20
N SER A 206 -11.39 -3.99 20.24
CA SER A 206 -11.11 -2.59 19.89
C SER A 206 -11.53 -2.25 18.47
N LEU A 207 -12.60 -2.90 17.96
CA LEU A 207 -13.12 -2.62 16.61
C LEU A 207 -13.44 -1.14 16.46
N ARG A 208 -12.94 -0.54 15.36
CA ARG A 208 -13.22 0.83 14.98
C ARG A 208 -13.99 0.84 13.66
N PHE A 209 -15.16 1.41 13.69
CA PHE A 209 -15.99 1.64 12.51
C PHE A 209 -15.83 3.10 12.04
N GLU A 210 -15.50 3.28 10.79
CA GLU A 210 -15.44 4.59 10.12
C GLU A 210 -16.48 4.59 8.99
N PRO A 211 -17.68 5.15 9.26
CA PRO A 211 -18.75 5.23 8.28
C PRO A 211 -18.38 6.19 7.14
N SER A 212 -18.91 5.89 5.98
CA SER A 212 -18.72 6.71 4.79
C SER A 212 -19.26 8.13 4.98
N GLY A 213 -18.52 9.13 4.47
CA GLY A 213 -18.94 10.54 4.48
C GLY A 213 -18.84 11.25 5.84
N SER A 214 -18.25 10.66 6.87
CA SER A 214 -18.04 11.33 8.15
C SER A 214 -16.97 12.41 8.04
N GLU A 215 -17.38 13.69 8.15
CA GLU A 215 -16.45 14.83 8.23
C GLU A 215 -15.78 14.97 9.63
N ASN A 216 -16.26 14.25 10.65
CA ASN A 216 -15.75 14.28 12.03
C ASN A 216 -15.75 12.87 12.63
N SER A 217 -14.59 12.26 12.68
CA SER A 217 -14.35 10.90 13.19
C SER A 217 -14.39 10.75 14.73
N ASN A 218 -14.91 11.76 15.48
CA ASN A 218 -14.94 11.73 16.94
C ASN A 218 -16.13 10.93 17.54
N ASN A 219 -17.05 10.41 16.72
CA ASN A 219 -18.21 9.62 17.17
C ASN A 219 -18.21 8.22 16.51
N SER A 220 -17.18 7.43 16.77
CA SER A 220 -17.11 6.04 16.34
C SER A 220 -17.88 5.11 17.31
N GLN A 221 -19.20 5.22 17.36
CA GLN A 221 -20.02 4.18 17.99
C GLN A 221 -20.30 3.11 16.93
N ALA A 222 -19.57 1.99 17.00
CA ALA A 222 -19.77 0.79 16.17
C ALA A 222 -21.21 0.20 16.27
N SER A 223 -22.05 0.74 17.16
CA SER A 223 -23.41 0.26 17.45
C SER A 223 -24.49 0.75 16.49
N SER A 224 -24.18 1.58 15.50
CA SER A 224 -25.20 2.17 14.60
C SER A 224 -25.24 1.58 13.18
N ASP A 225 -24.32 0.69 12.80
CA ASP A 225 -24.37 0.02 11.50
C ASP A 225 -25.33 -1.19 11.59
N PRO A 226 -26.43 -1.22 10.81
CA PRO A 226 -27.40 -2.32 10.81
C PRO A 226 -26.80 -3.62 10.25
N ASP A 227 -25.67 -3.56 9.57
CA ASP A 227 -25.03 -4.68 8.90
C ASP A 227 -23.84 -5.25 9.69
N LEU A 228 -23.43 -4.56 10.77
CA LEU A 228 -22.47 -5.02 11.76
C LEU A 228 -23.18 -5.52 13.03
N ARG A 229 -22.98 -6.78 13.35
CA ARG A 229 -23.30 -7.27 14.68
C ARG A 229 -22.03 -7.36 15.51
N LEU A 230 -22.03 -6.66 16.63
CA LEU A 230 -20.96 -6.69 17.62
C LEU A 230 -21.52 -7.25 18.94
N ASP A 231 -20.98 -8.37 19.36
CA ASP A 231 -21.37 -9.04 20.61
C ASP A 231 -20.54 -8.48 21.79
N PRO A 232 -21.05 -8.58 23.05
CA PRO A 232 -20.38 -8.04 24.23
C PRO A 232 -18.98 -8.64 24.50
N ASP A 233 -18.67 -9.81 23.97
CA ASP A 233 -17.36 -10.47 24.10
C ASP A 233 -16.33 -9.96 23.06
N GLY A 234 -16.70 -8.97 22.25
CA GLY A 234 -15.91 -8.41 21.16
C GLY A 234 -15.97 -9.21 19.87
N SER A 235 -16.81 -10.24 19.77
CA SER A 235 -17.05 -10.96 18.51
C SER A 235 -17.87 -10.08 17.56
N PHE A 236 -17.52 -10.09 16.27
CA PHE A 236 -18.24 -9.37 15.24
C PHE A 236 -18.68 -10.28 14.10
N SER A 237 -19.76 -9.92 13.43
CA SER A 237 -20.17 -10.54 12.18
C SER A 237 -20.67 -9.51 11.17
N ILE A 238 -20.26 -9.69 9.92
CA ILE A 238 -20.65 -8.85 8.77
C ILE A 238 -21.21 -9.77 7.67
N HIS A 239 -22.29 -9.34 7.05
CA HIS A 239 -22.95 -10.07 5.96
C HIS A 239 -22.71 -9.35 4.63
N ALA A 240 -22.30 -10.08 3.59
CA ALA A 240 -22.10 -9.53 2.26
C ALA A 240 -22.55 -10.51 1.17
N ARG A 241 -23.07 -9.98 0.07
CA ARG A 241 -23.45 -10.79 -1.11
C ARG A 241 -22.23 -11.29 -1.85
N LEU A 242 -21.25 -10.42 -2.02
CA LEU A 242 -19.98 -10.71 -2.69
C LEU A 242 -18.82 -10.45 -1.75
N LEU A 243 -17.78 -11.25 -1.90
CA LEU A 243 -16.57 -11.17 -1.11
C LEU A 243 -15.34 -10.96 -2.01
N VAL A 244 -14.53 -9.96 -1.71
CA VAL A 244 -13.23 -9.75 -2.33
C VAL A 244 -12.14 -10.11 -1.32
N ASN A 245 -11.33 -11.09 -1.65
CA ASN A 245 -10.17 -11.49 -0.87
C ASN A 245 -8.94 -10.72 -1.34
N ALA A 246 -8.62 -9.60 -0.68
CA ALA A 246 -7.43 -8.77 -0.88
C ALA A 246 -6.49 -8.80 0.34
N ALA A 247 -6.47 -9.93 1.08
CA ALA A 247 -5.79 -10.09 2.36
C ALA A 247 -4.25 -10.25 2.26
N GLY A 248 -3.65 -10.01 1.08
CA GLY A 248 -2.19 -10.01 0.87
C GLY A 248 -1.55 -11.33 1.29
N LEU A 249 -0.64 -11.31 2.28
CA LEU A 249 0.04 -12.50 2.80
C LEU A 249 -0.91 -13.56 3.37
N TYR A 250 -2.13 -13.20 3.72
CA TYR A 250 -3.13 -14.09 4.35
C TYR A 250 -4.26 -14.47 3.38
N ALA A 251 -4.11 -14.14 2.08
CA ALA A 251 -5.14 -14.43 1.09
C ALA A 251 -5.39 -15.93 0.91
N ASP A 252 -4.36 -16.76 1.09
CA ASP A 252 -4.48 -18.21 1.11
C ASP A 252 -5.37 -18.71 2.26
N LEU A 253 -5.25 -18.14 3.45
CA LEU A 253 -6.07 -18.54 4.61
C LEU A 253 -7.56 -18.26 4.38
N ILE A 254 -7.89 -17.14 3.73
CA ILE A 254 -9.30 -16.81 3.41
C ILE A 254 -9.81 -17.70 2.27
N ASN A 255 -9.06 -17.79 1.16
CA ASN A 255 -9.44 -18.64 0.03
C ASN A 255 -9.67 -20.08 0.45
N ASN A 256 -8.74 -20.62 1.25
CA ASN A 256 -8.71 -22.03 1.62
C ASN A 256 -9.80 -22.46 2.62
N GLN A 257 -10.52 -21.52 3.22
CA GLN A 257 -11.74 -21.81 3.99
C GLN A 257 -12.95 -22.11 3.08
N LEU A 258 -12.97 -21.55 1.88
CA LEU A 258 -14.14 -21.55 1.01
C LEU A 258 -13.96 -22.43 -0.24
N SER A 259 -12.76 -22.41 -0.85
CA SER A 259 -12.48 -23.04 -2.14
C SER A 259 -11.72 -24.35 -1.99
N ALA A 260 -12.05 -25.32 -2.84
CA ALA A 260 -11.27 -26.54 -3.02
C ALA A 260 -9.96 -26.26 -3.81
N ARG A 261 -9.91 -25.17 -4.59
CA ARG A 261 -8.69 -24.69 -5.25
C ARG A 261 -7.81 -23.96 -4.25
N ARG A 262 -6.89 -24.71 -3.66
CA ARG A 262 -6.01 -24.19 -2.62
C ARG A 262 -5.00 -23.20 -3.18
N LEU A 263 -4.80 -22.10 -2.47
CA LEU A 263 -3.68 -21.17 -2.67
C LEU A 263 -2.60 -21.45 -1.62
N HIS A 264 -1.37 -21.17 -1.97
CA HIS A 264 -0.24 -21.22 -1.05
C HIS A 264 0.59 -19.93 -1.20
N ILE A 265 0.59 -19.10 -0.17
CA ILE A 265 1.31 -17.82 -0.16
C ILE A 265 2.55 -17.94 0.70
N VAL A 266 3.71 -17.86 0.05
CA VAL A 266 5.03 -17.84 0.70
C VAL A 266 5.45 -16.39 0.93
N PRO A 267 5.75 -16.00 2.19
CA PRO A 267 6.29 -14.69 2.46
C PRO A 267 7.71 -14.55 1.90
N ARG A 268 7.92 -13.69 0.91
CA ARG A 268 9.25 -13.39 0.36
C ARG A 268 9.75 -12.09 0.93
N ARG A 269 10.70 -12.18 1.89
CA ARG A 269 11.26 -11.04 2.60
C ARG A 269 12.22 -10.24 1.72
N GLY A 270 12.02 -8.93 1.68
CA GLY A 270 12.93 -7.96 1.09
C GLY A 270 13.38 -6.95 2.13
N GLN A 271 14.67 -6.90 2.42
CA GLN A 271 15.29 -5.98 3.36
C GLN A 271 15.82 -4.76 2.62
N TYR A 272 15.78 -3.59 3.25
CA TYR A 272 16.16 -2.31 2.66
C TYR A 272 16.96 -1.46 3.63
N GLN A 273 17.82 -0.60 3.07
CA GLN A 273 18.46 0.52 3.75
C GLN A 273 17.91 1.82 3.17
N LEU A 274 17.47 2.74 4.03
CA LEU A 274 17.04 4.08 3.66
C LEU A 274 18.09 5.09 4.14
N LEU A 275 18.61 5.88 3.21
CA LEU A 275 19.60 6.91 3.48
C LEU A 275 18.91 8.28 3.62
N ASP A 276 19.59 9.18 4.33
CA ASP A 276 19.13 10.56 4.53
C ASP A 276 18.98 11.32 3.20
N LYS A 277 18.26 12.44 3.24
CA LYS A 277 18.06 13.34 2.09
C LYS A 277 19.37 13.93 1.55
N SER A 278 20.43 14.01 2.38
CA SER A 278 21.78 14.37 1.93
C SER A 278 22.33 13.45 0.85
N ALA A 279 21.91 12.18 0.85
CA ALA A 279 22.25 11.17 -0.16
C ALA A 279 21.28 11.11 -1.33
N GLY A 280 20.17 11.82 -1.27
CA GLY A 280 19.03 11.65 -2.21
C GLY A 280 19.30 12.03 -3.65
N GLY A 281 20.31 12.88 -3.89
CA GLY A 281 20.76 13.26 -5.24
C GLY A 281 21.86 12.37 -5.81
N HIS A 282 22.22 11.27 -5.14
CA HIS A 282 23.29 10.39 -5.59
C HIS A 282 22.95 9.69 -6.92
N VAL A 283 21.70 9.33 -7.15
CA VAL A 283 21.16 8.89 -8.44
C VAL A 283 19.84 9.59 -8.74
N ASP A 284 19.55 9.84 -10.03
CA ASP A 284 18.27 10.41 -10.48
C ASP A 284 17.31 9.32 -10.98
N LYS A 285 17.83 8.32 -11.69
CA LYS A 285 17.05 7.19 -12.20
C LYS A 285 16.92 6.09 -11.16
N THR A 286 15.93 5.23 -11.33
CA THR A 286 15.89 3.95 -10.60
C THR A 286 16.85 2.96 -11.26
N ILE A 287 17.89 2.55 -10.56
CA ILE A 287 18.92 1.66 -11.07
C ILE A 287 18.63 0.23 -10.63
N PHE A 288 18.32 -0.65 -11.58
CA PHE A 288 18.20 -2.09 -11.39
C PHE A 288 19.43 -2.80 -11.91
N GLN A 289 19.79 -3.91 -11.31
CA GLN A 289 20.76 -4.84 -11.88
C GLN A 289 20.04 -5.80 -12.85
N ALA A 290 20.67 -6.12 -13.97
CA ALA A 290 20.20 -7.16 -14.87
C ALA A 290 20.08 -8.48 -14.10
N PRO A 291 19.04 -9.30 -14.36
CA PRO A 291 18.88 -10.60 -13.73
C PRO A 291 20.12 -11.48 -13.95
N SER A 292 20.54 -12.17 -12.91
CA SER A 292 21.64 -13.13 -12.93
C SER A 292 21.15 -14.51 -12.51
N LYS A 293 22.04 -15.52 -12.57
CA LYS A 293 21.75 -16.86 -12.01
C LYS A 293 21.37 -16.82 -10.53
N MET A 294 21.71 -15.74 -9.81
CA MET A 294 21.39 -15.51 -8.40
C MET A 294 20.03 -14.79 -8.20
N GLY A 295 19.25 -14.57 -9.26
CA GLY A 295 17.97 -13.90 -9.25
C GLY A 295 18.02 -12.40 -9.58
N LYS A 296 16.97 -11.67 -9.16
CA LYS A 296 16.90 -10.19 -9.32
C LYS A 296 17.91 -9.54 -8.39
N GLY A 297 18.70 -8.61 -8.93
CA GLY A 297 19.70 -7.88 -8.17
C GLY A 297 19.11 -6.82 -7.23
N VAL A 298 20.00 -6.19 -6.45
CA VAL A 298 19.69 -5.06 -5.59
C VAL A 298 19.50 -3.80 -6.44
N LEU A 299 18.49 -3.01 -6.13
CA LEU A 299 18.28 -1.70 -6.76
C LEU A 299 18.82 -0.57 -5.90
N VAL A 300 19.13 0.55 -6.55
CA VAL A 300 19.40 1.85 -5.93
C VAL A 300 18.44 2.86 -6.56
N ALA A 301 17.65 3.54 -5.73
CA ALA A 301 16.62 4.44 -6.24
C ALA A 301 16.45 5.68 -5.37
N PRO A 302 16.22 6.85 -5.96
CA PRO A 302 15.75 8.00 -5.19
C PRO A 302 14.32 7.75 -4.74
N THR A 303 13.88 8.45 -3.69
CA THR A 303 12.46 8.48 -3.30
C THR A 303 11.83 9.82 -3.70
N VAL A 304 10.51 9.88 -3.80
CA VAL A 304 9.80 11.14 -4.10
C VAL A 304 9.99 12.22 -3.02
N HIS A 305 10.48 11.83 -1.85
CA HIS A 305 10.75 12.73 -0.73
C HIS A 305 12.23 13.09 -0.56
N GLY A 306 13.06 12.70 -1.51
CA GLY A 306 14.48 13.07 -1.57
C GLY A 306 15.42 12.20 -0.72
N ASN A 307 15.00 11.02 -0.28
CA ASN A 307 15.88 10.02 0.31
C ASN A 307 16.48 9.11 -0.78
N LEU A 308 17.52 8.34 -0.44
CA LEU A 308 18.03 7.26 -1.28
C LEU A 308 17.68 5.91 -0.66
N LEU A 309 17.18 4.98 -1.49
CA LEU A 309 16.80 3.62 -1.08
C LEU A 309 17.72 2.60 -1.72
N VAL A 310 18.26 1.67 -0.91
CA VAL A 310 19.05 0.53 -1.35
C VAL A 310 18.36 -0.76 -0.93
N GLY A 311 18.13 -1.66 -1.83
CA GLY A 311 17.42 -2.93 -1.61
C GLY A 311 16.60 -3.33 -2.84
N PRO A 312 15.77 -4.38 -2.76
CA PRO A 312 15.66 -5.30 -1.63
C PRO A 312 16.60 -6.51 -1.72
N THR A 313 16.66 -7.27 -0.62
CA THR A 313 16.98 -8.69 -0.67
C THR A 313 15.80 -9.51 -1.19
N ALA A 314 15.99 -10.82 -1.42
CA ALA A 314 14.91 -11.74 -1.74
C ALA A 314 15.16 -13.06 -1.03
N GLU A 315 14.34 -13.37 -0.04
CA GLU A 315 14.46 -14.56 0.81
C GLU A 315 13.08 -15.08 1.14
N ASP A 316 12.82 -16.34 0.83
CA ASP A 316 11.58 -17.02 1.21
C ASP A 316 11.68 -17.45 2.67
N ILE A 317 10.65 -17.14 3.46
CA ILE A 317 10.58 -17.46 4.89
C ILE A 317 9.21 -18.06 5.23
N ASP A 318 9.12 -18.79 6.33
CA ASP A 318 7.84 -19.39 6.76
C ASP A 318 6.97 -18.43 7.57
N ASN A 319 7.59 -17.47 8.25
CA ASN A 319 6.88 -16.57 9.16
C ASN A 319 6.27 -15.37 8.42
N LYS A 320 4.94 -15.34 8.30
CA LYS A 320 4.18 -14.22 7.70
C LYS A 320 4.29 -12.89 8.48
N GLU A 321 4.89 -12.88 9.67
CA GLU A 321 5.19 -11.69 10.48
C GLU A 321 6.70 -11.36 10.54
N GLY A 322 7.54 -12.05 9.76
CA GLY A 322 9.00 -11.95 9.79
C GLY A 322 9.57 -10.68 9.14
N VAL A 323 9.25 -9.51 9.67
CA VAL A 323 9.66 -8.18 9.14
C VAL A 323 10.97 -7.65 9.75
N ASN A 324 11.76 -8.50 10.39
CA ASN A 324 13.09 -8.13 10.89
C ASN A 324 14.12 -8.01 9.77
N THR A 325 15.13 -7.16 9.96
CA THR A 325 16.34 -7.13 9.15
C THR A 325 17.44 -7.99 9.80
N THR A 326 18.40 -8.45 9.01
CA THR A 326 19.53 -9.28 9.44
C THR A 326 20.85 -8.67 9.01
N GLU A 327 21.93 -8.94 9.74
CA GLU A 327 23.27 -8.47 9.41
C GLU A 327 23.72 -8.95 8.02
N GLU A 328 23.45 -10.23 7.73
CA GLU A 328 23.78 -10.84 6.44
C GLU A 328 23.06 -10.15 5.30
N GLY A 329 21.75 -9.89 5.47
CA GLY A 329 20.93 -9.21 4.47
C GLY A 329 21.39 -7.78 4.20
N LEU A 330 21.66 -7.00 5.25
CA LEU A 330 22.14 -5.62 5.12
C LEU A 330 23.55 -5.55 4.52
N SER A 331 24.46 -6.46 4.90
CA SER A 331 25.80 -6.58 4.33
C SER A 331 25.75 -6.97 2.86
N TYR A 332 24.86 -7.90 2.49
CA TYR A 332 24.62 -8.27 1.10
C TYR A 332 24.17 -7.08 0.25
N LEU A 333 23.25 -6.24 0.77
CA LEU A 333 22.77 -5.03 0.08
C LEU A 333 23.95 -4.09 -0.24
N ALA A 334 24.76 -3.78 0.76
CA ALA A 334 25.89 -2.86 0.62
C ALA A 334 26.88 -3.34 -0.46
N LYS A 335 27.26 -4.62 -0.41
CA LYS A 335 28.20 -5.23 -1.37
C LYS A 335 27.61 -5.34 -2.77
N THR A 336 26.34 -5.66 -2.89
CA THR A 336 25.72 -5.91 -4.20
C THR A 336 25.39 -4.60 -4.90
N ALA A 337 24.91 -3.59 -4.19
CA ALA A 337 24.56 -2.29 -4.75
C ALA A 337 25.76 -1.57 -5.37
N SER A 338 26.97 -1.71 -4.78
CA SER A 338 28.21 -1.10 -5.30
C SER A 338 28.62 -1.61 -6.69
N ARG A 339 28.11 -2.74 -7.13
CA ARG A 339 28.33 -3.26 -8.49
C ARG A 339 27.61 -2.44 -9.58
N SER A 340 26.55 -1.75 -9.23
CA SER A 340 25.77 -0.91 -10.16
C SER A 340 25.98 0.58 -9.96
N VAL A 341 26.17 1.03 -8.71
CA VAL A 341 26.33 2.44 -8.36
C VAL A 341 27.58 2.60 -7.52
N ALA A 342 28.50 3.49 -7.93
CA ALA A 342 29.73 3.76 -7.25
C ALA A 342 29.49 4.61 -5.99
N GLU A 343 30.36 4.49 -5.01
CA GLU A 343 30.49 5.38 -3.84
C GLU A 343 29.17 5.68 -3.09
N ILE A 344 28.27 4.69 -2.97
CA ILE A 344 27.02 4.88 -2.23
C ILE A 344 27.34 5.33 -0.80
N PRO A 345 26.81 6.47 -0.32
CA PRO A 345 27.17 7.02 0.98
C PRO A 345 26.49 6.28 2.15
N LEU A 346 26.83 5.01 2.37
CA LEU A 346 26.20 4.12 3.36
C LEU A 346 26.26 4.64 4.80
N ARG A 347 27.20 5.55 5.13
CA ARG A 347 27.25 6.23 6.44
C ARG A 347 26.02 7.14 6.69
N GLU A 348 25.28 7.47 5.65
CA GLU A 348 24.06 8.28 5.72
C GLU A 348 22.79 7.43 5.91
N VAL A 349 22.91 6.13 6.16
CA VAL A 349 21.77 5.27 6.50
C VAL A 349 21.11 5.77 7.78
N ILE A 350 19.81 6.09 7.69
CA ILE A 350 19.02 6.57 8.83
C ILE A 350 18.13 5.48 9.42
N THR A 351 17.77 4.47 8.61
CA THR A 351 16.98 3.31 9.06
C THR A 351 17.11 2.14 8.10
N SER A 352 16.83 0.94 8.59
CA SER A 352 16.59 -0.25 7.79
C SER A 352 15.20 -0.80 8.08
N PHE A 353 14.62 -1.48 7.10
CA PHE A 353 13.31 -2.13 7.25
C PHE A 353 13.21 -3.34 6.32
N ALA A 354 12.23 -4.19 6.59
CA ALA A 354 11.88 -5.29 5.70
C ALA A 354 10.39 -5.28 5.36
N GLY A 355 10.07 -5.77 4.18
CA GLY A 355 8.70 -6.01 3.74
C GLY A 355 8.55 -7.41 3.18
N LEU A 356 7.36 -7.99 3.32
CA LEU A 356 7.04 -9.33 2.87
C LEU A 356 6.17 -9.26 1.61
N ARG A 357 6.64 -9.88 0.52
CA ARG A 357 5.87 -10.03 -0.71
C ARG A 357 5.02 -11.29 -0.60
N ALA A 358 3.78 -11.22 -1.06
CA ALA A 358 2.87 -12.37 -1.11
C ALA A 358 3.15 -13.21 -2.36
N HIS A 359 4.21 -14.01 -2.33
CA HIS A 359 4.57 -14.89 -3.45
C HIS A 359 3.63 -16.10 -3.49
N GLU A 360 3.05 -16.36 -4.66
CA GLU A 360 2.20 -17.52 -4.91
C GLU A 360 2.91 -18.50 -5.85
N ASP A 361 2.78 -19.80 -5.59
CA ASP A 361 3.54 -20.87 -6.27
C ASP A 361 3.31 -20.91 -7.79
N GLY A 362 2.15 -20.47 -8.29
CA GLY A 362 1.86 -20.38 -9.71
C GLY A 362 2.62 -19.27 -10.45
N GLY A 363 3.27 -18.37 -9.72
CA GLY A 363 4.16 -17.34 -10.25
C GLY A 363 3.49 -16.17 -10.94
N ASP A 364 2.15 -16.14 -11.08
CA ASP A 364 1.38 -14.99 -11.59
C ASP A 364 0.39 -14.50 -10.52
N PHE A 365 -0.33 -13.42 -10.78
CA PHE A 365 -1.41 -12.95 -9.92
C PHE A 365 -2.63 -13.88 -9.98
N VAL A 366 -3.29 -14.11 -8.85
CA VAL A 366 -4.56 -14.84 -8.77
C VAL A 366 -5.69 -13.83 -8.65
N LEU A 367 -6.35 -13.52 -9.77
CA LEU A 367 -7.32 -12.42 -9.85
C LEU A 367 -8.64 -12.88 -10.47
N GLY A 368 -9.74 -12.36 -9.93
CA GLY A 368 -11.07 -12.53 -10.50
C GLY A 368 -11.94 -13.52 -9.72
N PRO A 369 -13.07 -13.94 -10.33
CA PRO A 369 -14.04 -14.82 -9.68
C PRO A 369 -13.46 -16.20 -9.42
N CYS A 370 -13.75 -16.74 -8.23
CA CYS A 370 -13.41 -18.10 -7.86
C CYS A 370 -14.42 -19.06 -8.50
N GLU A 371 -13.93 -19.99 -9.34
CA GLU A 371 -14.82 -20.84 -10.17
C GLU A 371 -15.70 -21.78 -9.35
N ASP A 372 -15.20 -22.32 -8.26
CA ASP A 372 -15.93 -23.26 -7.39
C ASP A 372 -16.70 -22.57 -6.25
N VAL A 373 -16.50 -21.23 -6.07
CA VAL A 373 -17.18 -20.44 -5.03
C VAL A 373 -17.82 -19.19 -5.65
N PRO A 374 -18.99 -19.30 -6.28
CA PRO A 374 -19.69 -18.15 -6.85
C PRO A 374 -19.87 -17.02 -5.83
N GLY A 375 -19.44 -15.80 -6.20
CA GLY A 375 -19.49 -14.62 -5.35
C GLY A 375 -18.19 -14.30 -4.62
N LEU A 376 -17.22 -15.22 -4.60
CA LEU A 376 -15.85 -14.94 -4.14
C LEU A 376 -14.99 -14.44 -5.31
N TYR A 377 -14.29 -13.32 -5.10
CA TYR A 377 -13.29 -12.77 -6.00
C TYR A 377 -11.94 -12.75 -5.30
N ASN A 378 -10.92 -13.32 -5.93
CA ASN A 378 -9.55 -13.26 -5.41
C ASN A 378 -8.81 -12.05 -6.00
N ALA A 379 -8.02 -11.39 -5.15
CA ALA A 379 -6.97 -10.44 -5.48
C ALA A 379 -5.73 -10.83 -4.66
N ALA A 380 -5.17 -12.01 -4.99
CA ALA A 380 -4.18 -12.75 -4.22
C ALA A 380 -2.89 -12.97 -5.02
N GLY A 381 -1.82 -13.42 -4.36
CA GLY A 381 -0.52 -13.65 -5.00
C GLY A 381 0.13 -12.37 -5.53
N ILE A 382 -0.22 -11.21 -4.96
CA ILE A 382 0.21 -9.91 -5.48
C ILE A 382 1.54 -9.51 -4.85
N GLU A 383 2.61 -9.87 -5.53
CA GLU A 383 3.98 -9.42 -5.30
C GLU A 383 4.38 -8.32 -6.30
N SER A 384 5.68 -8.09 -6.57
CA SER A 384 6.12 -7.19 -7.66
C SER A 384 5.62 -7.71 -9.02
N PRO A 385 5.00 -6.84 -9.84
CA PRO A 385 4.88 -5.38 -9.76
C PRO A 385 3.55 -4.85 -9.16
N GLY A 386 3.06 -5.40 -8.09
CA GLY A 386 1.73 -5.16 -7.52
C GLY A 386 1.39 -3.69 -7.25
N LEU A 387 2.35 -2.87 -6.77
CA LEU A 387 2.13 -1.43 -6.54
C LEU A 387 1.76 -0.70 -7.84
N SER A 388 2.50 -0.98 -8.93
CA SER A 388 2.23 -0.43 -10.25
C SER A 388 0.91 -0.93 -10.82
N SER A 389 0.59 -2.20 -10.58
CA SER A 389 -0.60 -2.87 -11.12
C SER A 389 -1.88 -2.56 -10.36
N ALA A 390 -1.80 -2.05 -9.12
CA ALA A 390 -2.95 -1.88 -8.22
C ALA A 390 -4.12 -1.09 -8.84
N PRO A 391 -3.91 0.01 -9.58
CA PRO A 391 -5.02 0.72 -10.22
C PRO A 391 -5.74 -0.13 -11.30
N ALA A 392 -4.98 -0.88 -12.09
CA ALA A 392 -5.54 -1.76 -13.12
C ALA A 392 -6.23 -2.99 -12.52
N ILE A 393 -5.68 -3.57 -11.44
CA ILE A 393 -6.33 -4.64 -10.68
C ILE A 393 -7.66 -4.14 -10.11
N GLY A 394 -7.65 -2.94 -9.50
CA GLY A 394 -8.84 -2.31 -8.95
C GLY A 394 -9.95 -2.19 -9.98
N ARG A 395 -9.62 -1.66 -11.16
CA ARG A 395 -10.57 -1.55 -12.29
C ARG A 395 -11.07 -2.92 -12.74
N MET A 396 -10.17 -3.87 -13.00
CA MET A 396 -10.54 -5.19 -13.50
C MET A 396 -11.52 -5.93 -12.58
N ILE A 397 -11.25 -5.95 -11.27
CA ILE A 397 -12.13 -6.61 -10.29
C ILE A 397 -13.46 -5.86 -10.17
N ALA A 398 -13.44 -4.52 -10.15
CA ALA A 398 -14.65 -3.72 -10.07
C ALA A 398 -15.54 -3.92 -11.32
N ASP A 399 -14.95 -3.94 -12.53
CA ASP A 399 -15.69 -4.17 -13.78
C ASP A 399 -16.39 -5.54 -13.77
N GLN A 400 -15.68 -6.60 -13.33
CA GLN A 400 -16.27 -7.94 -13.20
C GLN A 400 -17.43 -8.00 -12.19
N ILE A 401 -17.28 -7.34 -11.03
CA ILE A 401 -18.32 -7.28 -10.00
C ILE A 401 -19.52 -6.49 -10.49
N THR A 402 -19.30 -5.31 -11.08
CA THR A 402 -20.37 -4.41 -11.53
C THR A 402 -21.16 -4.97 -12.71
N GLU A 403 -20.49 -5.70 -13.60
CA GLU A 403 -21.15 -6.46 -14.67
C GLU A 403 -22.03 -7.57 -14.10
N ALA A 404 -21.50 -8.39 -13.17
CA ALA A 404 -22.25 -9.47 -12.52
C ALA A 404 -23.47 -8.95 -11.74
N CYS A 405 -23.35 -7.81 -11.06
CA CYS A 405 -24.43 -7.17 -10.29
C CYS A 405 -25.34 -6.27 -11.13
N LYS A 406 -24.99 -5.97 -12.39
CA LYS A 406 -25.63 -4.92 -13.20
C LYS A 406 -25.71 -3.59 -12.46
N ALA A 407 -24.62 -3.21 -11.79
CA ALA A 407 -24.56 -2.06 -10.91
C ALA A 407 -24.64 -0.74 -11.71
N GLN A 408 -25.40 0.23 -11.20
CA GLN A 408 -25.53 1.55 -11.82
C GLN A 408 -24.40 2.49 -11.38
N ILE A 409 -23.88 3.29 -12.31
CA ILE A 409 -22.90 4.33 -12.02
C ILE A 409 -23.54 5.45 -11.20
N LYS A 410 -22.82 5.97 -10.21
CA LYS A 410 -23.20 7.16 -9.45
C LYS A 410 -22.94 8.42 -10.27
N SER A 411 -23.87 9.36 -10.25
CA SER A 411 -23.73 10.68 -10.87
C SER A 411 -22.92 11.68 -10.01
N ASP A 412 -22.78 11.39 -8.72
CA ASP A 412 -22.19 12.25 -7.70
C ASP A 412 -20.83 11.77 -7.20
N PHE A 413 -20.20 10.82 -7.92
CA PHE A 413 -18.84 10.37 -7.61
C PHE A 413 -17.83 11.54 -7.68
N ARG A 414 -17.04 11.70 -6.62
CA ARG A 414 -16.02 12.73 -6.47
C ARG A 414 -14.63 12.11 -6.68
N PRO A 415 -13.98 12.29 -7.84
CA PRO A 415 -12.69 11.65 -8.14
C PRO A 415 -11.52 12.26 -7.37
N VAL A 416 -11.64 13.50 -6.92
CA VAL A 416 -10.53 14.29 -6.39
C VAL A 416 -10.44 14.16 -4.86
N ARG A 417 -9.23 13.95 -4.38
CA ARG A 417 -8.84 14.02 -2.96
C ARG A 417 -7.69 15.00 -2.80
N ARG A 418 -7.59 15.67 -1.66
CA ARG A 418 -6.43 16.48 -1.28
C ARG A 418 -5.68 15.81 -0.14
N ARG A 419 -4.35 15.71 -0.25
CA ARG A 419 -3.49 15.21 0.83
C ARG A 419 -3.40 16.21 1.98
N VAL A 420 -2.77 15.81 3.07
CA VAL A 420 -2.38 16.74 4.15
C VAL A 420 -1.56 17.88 3.56
N THR A 421 -1.85 19.11 3.97
CA THR A 421 -1.15 20.30 3.51
C THR A 421 0.37 20.14 3.64
N ASP A 422 1.09 20.28 2.53
CA ASP A 422 2.55 20.26 2.55
C ASP A 422 3.11 21.67 2.64
N MET A 423 3.42 22.09 3.87
CA MET A 423 4.00 23.42 4.13
C MET A 423 5.38 23.59 3.44
N GLY A 424 6.09 22.49 3.18
CA GLY A 424 7.39 22.51 2.50
C GLY A 424 7.30 22.92 1.04
N GLN A 425 6.17 22.63 0.38
CA GLN A 425 5.93 22.97 -1.03
C GLN A 425 5.37 24.38 -1.25
N MET A 426 4.97 25.08 -0.18
CA MET A 426 4.43 26.43 -0.29
C MET A 426 5.54 27.47 -0.32
N ASP A 427 5.33 28.56 -1.06
CA ASP A 427 6.13 29.78 -0.97
C ASP A 427 5.91 30.49 0.37
N LEU A 428 6.71 31.52 0.66
CA LEU A 428 6.61 32.29 1.91
C LEU A 428 5.25 32.95 2.09
N THR A 429 4.66 33.45 1.01
CA THR A 429 3.35 34.12 1.06
C THR A 429 2.26 33.12 1.44
N GLY A 430 2.22 31.97 0.79
CA GLY A 430 1.27 30.90 1.08
C GLY A 430 1.41 30.37 2.52
N ARG A 431 2.66 30.19 3.00
CA ARG A 431 2.93 29.80 4.40
C ARG A 431 2.38 30.83 5.39
N ASN A 432 2.67 32.11 5.18
CA ASN A 432 2.20 33.19 6.05
C ASN A 432 0.68 33.28 6.07
N MET A 433 0.02 33.17 4.93
CA MET A 433 -1.44 33.14 4.84
C MET A 433 -2.04 31.93 5.59
N LYS A 434 -1.43 30.76 5.46
CA LYS A 434 -1.88 29.55 6.15
C LYS A 434 -1.71 29.68 7.68
N ILE A 435 -0.57 30.24 8.14
CA ILE A 435 -0.28 30.49 9.56
C ILE A 435 -1.23 31.56 10.13
N ALA A 436 -1.50 32.64 9.40
CA ALA A 436 -2.44 33.67 9.82
C ALA A 436 -3.86 33.13 10.00
N LYS A 437 -4.27 32.19 9.12
CA LYS A 437 -5.57 31.52 9.23
C LYS A 437 -5.62 30.49 10.37
N ASN A 438 -4.53 29.77 10.63
CA ASN A 438 -4.43 28.81 11.73
C ASN A 438 -2.98 28.79 12.26
N PRO A 439 -2.72 29.39 13.44
CA PRO A 439 -1.38 29.47 14.04
C PRO A 439 -0.68 28.13 14.29
N ALA A 440 -1.41 27.02 14.36
CA ALA A 440 -0.84 25.68 14.52
C ALA A 440 0.12 25.31 13.38
N TYR A 441 -0.07 25.85 12.17
CA TYR A 441 0.85 25.65 11.05
C TYR A 441 2.22 26.36 11.24
N GLY A 442 2.32 27.32 12.16
CA GLY A 442 3.57 27.99 12.52
C GLY A 442 4.39 27.25 13.58
N ARG A 443 3.81 26.26 14.28
CA ARG A 443 4.49 25.49 15.33
C ARG A 443 5.12 24.23 14.78
N ILE A 444 6.44 24.21 14.59
CA ILE A 444 7.16 23.04 14.07
C ILE A 444 7.34 21.99 15.15
N ILE A 445 6.78 20.81 14.91
CA ILE A 445 6.86 19.63 15.78
C ILE A 445 8.03 18.72 15.36
N CYS A 446 8.08 18.34 14.09
CA CYS A 446 9.20 17.55 13.56
C CYS A 446 10.16 18.47 12.78
N ARG A 447 11.37 18.68 13.33
CA ARG A 447 12.38 19.57 12.69
C ARG A 447 13.03 18.92 11.47
N CYS A 448 13.29 17.60 11.50
CA CYS A 448 13.96 16.88 10.41
C CYS A 448 13.14 16.90 9.12
N GLU A 449 11.82 16.82 9.21
CA GLU A 449 10.88 16.82 8.08
C GLU A 449 10.08 18.13 7.97
N SER A 450 10.37 19.12 8.85
CA SER A 450 9.70 20.43 8.88
C SER A 450 8.17 20.34 9.00
N VAL A 451 7.66 19.36 9.79
CA VAL A 451 6.23 19.14 9.98
C VAL A 451 5.72 19.98 11.14
N SER A 452 4.66 20.74 10.87
CA SER A 452 3.98 21.58 11.85
C SER A 452 2.87 20.83 12.60
N GLU A 453 2.44 21.39 13.73
CA GLU A 453 1.27 20.91 14.48
C GLU A 453 0.01 20.95 13.61
N GLY A 454 -0.19 22.01 12.80
CA GLY A 454 -1.35 22.13 11.94
C GLY A 454 -1.47 20.97 10.92
N GLN A 455 -0.34 20.46 10.42
CA GLN A 455 -0.34 19.27 9.54
C GLN A 455 -0.71 17.99 10.30
N ILE A 456 -0.27 17.86 11.56
CA ILE A 456 -0.61 16.71 12.40
C ILE A 456 -2.11 16.74 12.75
N LEU A 457 -2.66 17.91 13.10
CA LEU A 457 -4.09 18.09 13.34
C LEU A 457 -4.92 17.73 12.11
N GLU A 458 -4.50 18.19 10.93
CA GLU A 458 -5.15 17.85 9.67
C GLU A 458 -5.12 16.35 9.41
N ALA A 459 -4.01 15.66 9.74
CA ALA A 459 -3.88 14.21 9.60
C ALA A 459 -4.78 13.43 10.56
N ILE A 460 -5.06 13.97 11.75
CA ILE A 460 -5.93 13.35 12.75
C ILE A 460 -7.41 13.53 12.39
N HIS A 461 -7.82 14.71 11.92
CA HIS A 461 -9.22 15.08 11.74
C HIS A 461 -9.79 14.83 10.34
N ARG A 462 -9.00 14.30 9.43
CA ARG A 462 -9.47 13.93 8.08
C ARG A 462 -10.24 12.60 8.08
N PRO A 463 -11.01 12.28 7.02
CA PRO A 463 -11.58 10.95 6.84
C PRO A 463 -10.51 9.86 6.98
N LEU A 464 -10.82 8.78 7.67
CA LEU A 464 -9.86 7.72 8.04
C LEU A 464 -8.61 8.30 8.74
N GLY A 465 -8.80 9.23 9.68
CA GLY A 465 -7.75 10.00 10.33
C GLY A 465 -6.77 9.17 11.14
N ALA A 466 -5.58 9.73 11.39
CA ALA A 466 -4.53 9.09 12.17
C ALA A 466 -4.96 8.90 13.65
N ARG A 467 -4.67 7.70 14.21
CA ARG A 467 -4.99 7.34 15.60
C ARG A 467 -3.76 6.89 16.41
N SER A 468 -2.60 6.77 15.76
CA SER A 468 -1.34 6.33 16.36
C SER A 468 -0.15 7.15 15.85
N LEU A 469 1.01 6.96 16.46
CA LEU A 469 2.25 7.63 16.02
C LEU A 469 2.62 7.26 14.59
N ASP A 470 2.53 5.98 14.23
CA ASP A 470 2.85 5.54 12.87
C ASP A 470 1.79 5.97 11.84
N ALA A 471 0.53 6.13 12.24
CA ALA A 471 -0.51 6.68 11.39
C ALA A 471 -0.26 8.16 11.07
N VAL A 472 0.15 8.97 12.07
CA VAL A 472 0.61 10.37 11.87
C VAL A 472 1.85 10.39 10.97
N LYS A 473 2.83 9.53 11.24
CA LYS A 473 4.07 9.41 10.48
C LYS A 473 3.81 9.12 8.99
N ARG A 474 2.92 8.18 8.66
CA ARG A 474 2.59 7.84 7.26
C ARG A 474 1.90 8.99 6.51
N ARG A 475 1.12 9.84 7.20
CA ARG A 475 0.37 10.97 6.58
C ARG A 475 1.16 12.27 6.50
N THR A 476 2.11 12.49 7.42
CA THR A 476 2.82 13.78 7.55
C THR A 476 4.32 13.68 7.39
N ARG A 477 4.90 12.48 7.46
CA ARG A 477 6.34 12.20 7.58
C ARG A 477 6.96 12.59 8.93
N ALA A 478 6.20 13.08 9.91
CA ALA A 478 6.73 13.32 11.25
C ALA A 478 7.35 12.03 11.82
N GLY A 479 8.64 12.07 12.15
CA GLY A 479 9.39 10.90 12.63
C GLY A 479 10.13 10.10 11.56
N MET A 480 10.08 10.48 10.26
CA MET A 480 10.79 9.76 9.18
C MET A 480 12.19 10.33 8.87
N GLY A 481 12.57 11.45 9.46
CA GLY A 481 13.86 12.06 9.19
C GLY A 481 15.01 11.46 10.03
N ARG A 482 16.17 12.05 9.96
CA ARG A 482 17.46 11.55 10.51
C ARG A 482 17.39 11.06 11.97
N CYS A 483 16.60 11.71 12.84
CA CYS A 483 16.50 11.31 14.25
C CYS A 483 15.52 10.17 14.52
N GLN A 484 14.81 9.68 13.50
CA GLN A 484 13.83 8.57 13.57
C GLN A 484 12.88 8.69 14.76
N ALA A 485 12.21 9.85 14.86
CA ALA A 485 11.23 10.21 15.89
C ALA A 485 11.79 10.52 17.29
N GLY A 486 13.10 10.44 17.51
CA GLY A 486 13.73 10.64 18.83
C GLY A 486 13.40 11.95 19.54
N PHE A 487 13.01 13.02 18.81
CA PHE A 487 12.65 14.32 19.41
C PHE A 487 11.18 14.70 19.26
N CYS A 488 10.49 14.22 18.22
CA CYS A 488 9.11 14.64 17.97
C CYS A 488 8.07 13.71 18.60
N SER A 489 8.40 12.45 18.92
CA SER A 489 7.42 11.50 19.48
C SER A 489 6.66 12.02 20.70
N PRO A 490 7.30 12.60 21.75
CA PRO A 490 6.54 13.07 22.91
C PRO A 490 5.52 14.13 22.53
N LYS A 491 5.89 15.07 21.65
CA LYS A 491 4.98 16.13 21.19
C LYS A 491 3.83 15.60 20.33
N VAL A 492 4.09 14.58 19.50
CA VAL A 492 3.03 13.92 18.72
C VAL A 492 2.09 13.15 19.65
N MET A 493 2.62 12.52 20.72
CA MET A 493 1.80 11.88 21.75
C MET A 493 0.88 12.88 22.44
N GLU A 494 1.40 14.01 22.93
CA GLU A 494 0.62 15.09 23.55
C GLU A 494 -0.51 15.59 22.63
N ILE A 495 -0.25 15.69 21.32
CA ILE A 495 -1.26 16.07 20.34
C ILE A 495 -2.33 14.97 20.21
N LEU A 496 -1.93 13.69 20.09
CA LEU A 496 -2.87 12.57 20.01
C LEU A 496 -3.73 12.45 21.29
N GLU A 497 -3.11 12.60 22.48
CA GLU A 497 -3.82 12.61 23.77
C GLU A 497 -4.89 13.68 23.78
N ARG A 498 -4.53 14.90 23.41
CA ARG A 498 -5.45 16.05 23.41
C ARG A 498 -6.58 15.89 22.38
N GLU A 499 -6.23 15.54 21.13
CA GLU A 499 -7.19 15.52 20.03
C GLU A 499 -8.12 14.31 20.07
N LEU A 500 -7.67 13.20 20.63
CA LEU A 500 -8.43 11.96 20.72
C LEU A 500 -8.97 11.67 22.13
N ALA A 501 -8.73 12.59 23.08
CA ALA A 501 -9.11 12.43 24.50
C ALA A 501 -8.59 11.10 25.09
N LEU A 502 -7.35 10.73 24.77
CA LEU A 502 -6.71 9.51 25.25
C LEU A 502 -5.88 9.77 26.51
N ALA A 503 -5.83 8.80 27.43
CA ALA A 503 -4.82 8.79 28.48
C ALA A 503 -3.43 8.46 27.87
N PRO A 504 -2.31 8.93 28.45
CA PRO A 504 -0.95 8.72 27.92
C PRO A 504 -0.60 7.25 27.66
N ASP A 505 -1.08 6.34 28.51
CA ASP A 505 -0.89 4.89 28.41
C ASP A 505 -1.80 4.22 27.37
N ARG A 506 -2.63 5.01 26.66
CA ARG A 506 -3.49 4.56 25.57
C ARG A 506 -3.01 5.02 24.20
N VAL A 507 -1.97 5.86 24.16
CA VAL A 507 -1.36 6.25 22.89
C VAL A 507 -0.47 5.11 22.37
N THR A 508 -0.81 4.59 21.21
CA THR A 508 -0.10 3.47 20.60
C THR A 508 0.90 3.92 19.55
N LYS A 509 1.90 3.09 19.31
CA LYS A 509 2.81 3.27 18.18
C LYS A 509 2.12 2.92 16.86
N HIS A 510 1.42 1.77 16.80
CA HIS A 510 0.80 1.23 15.58
C HIS A 510 -0.43 0.34 15.88
N GLY A 511 -1.25 0.70 16.84
CA GLY A 511 -2.45 -0.03 17.23
C GLY A 511 -2.32 -0.77 18.57
N PRO A 512 -3.37 -1.51 18.98
CA PRO A 512 -3.42 -2.19 20.26
C PRO A 512 -2.22 -3.11 20.52
N GLY A 513 -1.67 -3.08 21.74
CA GLY A 513 -0.49 -3.85 22.13
C GLY A 513 0.85 -3.20 21.77
N SER A 514 0.82 -1.93 21.28
CA SER A 514 2.03 -1.15 20.98
C SER A 514 2.08 0.17 21.77
N GLU A 515 1.52 0.20 22.95
CA GLU A 515 1.54 1.32 23.86
C GLU A 515 2.98 1.66 24.26
N ILE A 516 3.35 2.96 24.25
CA ILE A 516 4.72 3.41 24.55
C ILE A 516 4.89 3.63 26.05
N VAL A 517 3.84 4.08 26.72
CA VAL A 517 3.81 4.30 28.16
C VAL A 517 3.05 3.16 28.82
N CYS A 518 3.73 2.42 29.70
CA CYS A 518 3.16 1.22 30.35
C CYS A 518 2.66 1.51 31.79
N GLY A 519 2.86 2.74 32.30
CA GLY A 519 2.46 3.13 33.66
C GLY A 519 3.39 4.18 34.29
N GLU A 520 3.08 4.57 35.51
CA GLU A 520 3.88 5.53 36.26
C GLU A 520 5.20 4.93 36.73
N ASN A 521 6.31 5.63 36.46
CA ASN A 521 7.65 5.20 36.88
C ASN A 521 7.93 5.46 38.37
N LYS A 522 7.23 6.45 38.98
CA LYS A 522 7.32 6.77 40.40
C LYS A 522 5.92 7.02 40.95
N LYS A 523 5.57 6.35 42.04
CA LYS A 523 4.44 6.77 42.87
C LYS A 523 4.90 8.03 43.63
N ILE A 524 4.36 9.19 43.28
CA ILE A 524 4.57 10.44 44.01
C ILE A 524 3.66 10.45 45.22
#